data_c20584f6a32a947037fafda90438f9ee
#
_entry.id   c20584f6a32a947037fafda90438f9ee
#
_cell.length_a   1.000
_cell.length_b   1.000
_cell.length_c   1.000
_cell.angle_alpha   90.00
_cell.angle_beta   90.00
_cell.angle_gamma   90.00
#
_symmetry.space_group_name_H-M   'P 1'
#
loop_
_entity.id
_entity.type
_entity.pdbx_description
1 polymer ?
#
loop_
_entity_poly.entity_id
_entity_poly.type
_entity_poly.pdbx_seq_one_letter_code
_entity_poly.pdbx_strand_id
1 'polypeptide(L)'
;MGVFSKLVETISDHPVLFIFFRSLLENDFRAIRAVIRRDLRLGQGLRTLDLGCGPGAFADLFQGDDLVGADVNRRYIDHARRTRKGTFVVGDARKLELPDRRFDQILIFGLLHHLSDQDTRAVLAECKRVLVPGGRILAIEDIPAVSRLNLLGHLLHSVENGEHIRPIEDYRRLYADYARIERDEVLRSGVCDYYSALLVT
;
A
#
# COMPACT_ATOMS: atom_id res chain seq x y z
N MET A 1 17.73 -7.76 -20.78
CA MET A 1 17.15 -6.65 -20.02
C MET A 1 17.34 -5.37 -20.79
N GLY A 2 16.24 -4.72 -21.23
CA GLY A 2 16.32 -3.54 -22.09
C GLY A 2 16.70 -2.28 -21.30
N VAL A 3 17.15 -1.23 -22.03
CA VAL A 3 17.50 0.09 -21.46
C VAL A 3 16.35 0.67 -20.61
N PHE A 4 15.11 0.39 -21.00
CA PHE A 4 13.91 0.85 -20.30
C PHE A 4 13.73 0.18 -18.91
N SER A 5 13.98 -1.12 -18.78
CA SER A 5 13.93 -1.85 -17.50
C SER A 5 14.95 -1.28 -16.48
N LYS A 6 16.17 -0.98 -16.94
CA LYS A 6 17.18 -0.33 -16.09
C LYS A 6 16.80 1.08 -15.65
N LEU A 7 16.10 1.83 -16.49
CA LEU A 7 15.62 3.16 -16.15
C LEU A 7 14.54 3.10 -15.06
N VAL A 8 13.57 2.18 -15.19
CA VAL A 8 12.52 1.95 -14.19
C VAL A 8 13.14 1.53 -12.84
N GLU A 9 14.10 0.60 -12.88
CA GLU A 9 14.83 0.14 -11.69
C GLU A 9 15.58 1.30 -11.00
N THR A 10 16.26 2.16 -11.78
CA THR A 10 16.97 3.35 -11.26
C THR A 10 15.99 4.35 -10.63
N ILE A 11 14.81 4.57 -11.23
CA ILE A 11 13.77 5.46 -10.69
C ILE A 11 13.22 4.88 -9.40
N SER A 12 12.92 3.59 -9.37
CA SER A 12 12.40 2.89 -8.19
C SER A 12 13.40 2.86 -7.04
N ASP A 13 14.69 2.86 -7.34
CA ASP A 13 15.76 2.89 -6.33
C ASP A 13 15.93 4.27 -5.66
N HIS A 14 15.42 5.35 -6.27
CA HIS A 14 15.60 6.70 -5.77
C HIS A 14 14.30 7.26 -5.18
N PRO A 15 14.17 7.46 -3.83
CA PRO A 15 12.92 7.82 -3.17
C PRO A 15 12.21 9.04 -3.76
N VAL A 16 12.96 10.11 -4.08
CA VAL A 16 12.39 11.36 -4.61
C VAL A 16 11.88 11.17 -6.04
N LEU A 17 12.64 10.46 -6.88
CA LEU A 17 12.22 10.18 -8.26
C LEU A 17 11.01 9.25 -8.27
N PHE A 18 10.99 8.23 -7.42
CA PHE A 18 9.85 7.33 -7.27
C PHE A 18 8.57 8.11 -6.92
N ILE A 19 8.58 8.93 -5.86
CA ILE A 19 7.43 9.75 -5.48
C ILE A 19 7.02 10.69 -6.64
N PHE A 20 7.99 11.36 -7.26
CA PHE A 20 7.72 12.34 -8.32
C PHE A 20 7.01 11.69 -9.51
N PHE A 21 7.55 10.57 -10.04
CA PHE A 21 6.95 9.91 -11.19
C PHE A 21 5.60 9.28 -10.85
N ARG A 22 5.47 8.64 -9.68
CA ARG A 22 4.19 8.10 -9.23
C ARG A 22 3.15 9.20 -9.05
N SER A 23 3.51 10.32 -8.41
CA SER A 23 2.62 11.49 -8.25
C SER A 23 2.13 12.03 -9.59
N LEU A 24 3.03 12.15 -10.59
CA LEU A 24 2.68 12.61 -11.93
C LEU A 24 1.72 11.64 -12.64
N LEU A 25 2.01 10.34 -12.62
CA LEU A 25 1.21 9.31 -13.28
C LEU A 25 -0.15 9.09 -12.61
N GLU A 26 -0.24 9.31 -11.30
CA GLU A 26 -1.40 9.04 -10.47
C GLU A 26 -2.15 10.30 -10.04
N ASN A 27 -1.92 11.43 -10.72
CA ASN A 27 -2.62 12.69 -10.42
C ASN A 27 -2.52 13.08 -8.93
N ASP A 28 -1.27 13.04 -8.41
CA ASP A 28 -0.94 13.33 -7.00
C ASP A 28 -1.70 12.45 -6.00
N PHE A 29 -1.99 11.21 -6.38
CA PHE A 29 -2.73 10.22 -5.57
C PHE A 29 -4.08 10.72 -5.07
N ARG A 30 -4.73 11.68 -5.76
CA ARG A 30 -5.96 12.32 -5.27
C ARG A 30 -7.07 11.33 -4.96
N ALA A 31 -7.29 10.34 -5.84
CA ALA A 31 -8.31 9.31 -5.62
C ALA A 31 -7.96 8.43 -4.42
N ILE A 32 -6.70 7.99 -4.31
CA ILE A 32 -6.20 7.19 -3.19
C ILE A 32 -6.34 7.96 -1.87
N ARG A 33 -5.90 9.22 -1.82
CA ARG A 33 -6.04 10.09 -0.65
C ARG A 33 -7.50 10.30 -0.23
N ALA A 34 -8.43 10.37 -1.19
CA ALA A 34 -9.87 10.48 -0.90
C ALA A 34 -10.40 9.21 -0.23
N VAL A 35 -10.01 8.03 -0.71
CA VAL A 35 -10.37 6.74 -0.13
C VAL A 35 -9.77 6.59 1.28
N ILE A 36 -8.49 6.93 1.46
CA ILE A 36 -7.86 6.88 2.80
C ILE A 36 -8.62 7.78 3.79
N ARG A 37 -8.98 9.01 3.41
CA ARG A 37 -9.75 9.94 4.26
C ARG A 37 -11.15 9.45 4.58
N ARG A 38 -11.79 8.72 3.68
CA ARG A 38 -13.14 8.19 3.86
C ARG A 38 -13.16 6.98 4.77
N ASP A 39 -12.20 6.06 4.62
CA ASP A 39 -12.26 4.72 5.17
C ASP A 39 -11.40 4.54 6.43
N LEU A 40 -10.36 5.35 6.61
CA LEU A 40 -9.58 5.41 7.85
C LEU A 40 -9.99 6.61 8.71
N ARG A 41 -9.83 6.45 10.02
CA ARG A 41 -10.09 7.52 10.99
C ARG A 41 -8.81 8.31 11.20
N LEU A 42 -8.78 9.54 10.69
CA LEU A 42 -7.58 10.36 10.69
C LEU A 42 -7.63 11.46 11.78
N GLY A 43 -6.48 11.78 12.37
CA GLY A 43 -6.33 12.88 13.33
C GLY A 43 -7.04 12.66 14.66
N GLN A 44 -7.27 11.40 15.05
CA GLN A 44 -7.96 11.05 16.29
C GLN A 44 -7.04 10.46 17.36
N GLY A 45 -5.73 10.57 17.18
CA GLY A 45 -4.74 9.99 18.07
C GLY A 45 -4.64 8.46 17.98
N LEU A 46 -5.12 7.87 16.89
CA LEU A 46 -5.10 6.43 16.69
C LEU A 46 -3.70 5.93 16.36
N ARG A 47 -3.43 4.69 16.75
CA ARG A 47 -2.21 3.98 16.42
C ARG A 47 -2.36 3.37 15.04
N THR A 48 -1.67 3.95 14.07
CA THR A 48 -1.79 3.59 12.65
C THR A 48 -0.50 2.96 12.15
N LEU A 49 -0.61 1.84 11.45
CA LEU A 49 0.48 1.21 10.70
C LEU A 49 0.29 1.49 9.21
N ASP A 50 1.29 2.11 8.57
CA ASP A 50 1.41 2.20 7.11
C ASP A 50 2.38 1.11 6.66
N LEU A 51 1.84 -0.01 6.15
CA LEU A 51 2.59 -1.22 5.81
C LEU A 51 2.95 -1.25 4.33
N GLY A 52 4.26 -1.31 4.03
CA GLY A 52 4.78 -1.02 2.70
C GLY A 52 4.78 0.49 2.42
N CYS A 53 5.11 1.30 3.44
CA CYS A 53 4.95 2.76 3.40
C CYS A 53 5.82 3.45 2.35
N GLY A 54 6.78 2.75 1.76
CA GLY A 54 7.75 3.32 0.85
C GLY A 54 8.45 4.55 1.47
N PRO A 55 8.63 5.62 0.72
CA PRO A 55 9.22 6.87 1.22
C PRO A 55 8.22 7.77 1.99
N GLY A 56 7.08 7.22 2.46
CA GLY A 56 6.09 7.91 3.29
C GLY A 56 5.17 8.85 2.52
N ALA A 57 4.66 8.43 1.36
CA ALA A 57 3.83 9.28 0.48
C ALA A 57 2.52 9.76 1.14
N PHE A 58 1.99 9.02 2.12
CA PHE A 58 0.73 9.33 2.79
C PHE A 58 0.89 9.78 4.24
N ALA A 59 2.12 9.88 4.76
CA ALA A 59 2.37 10.22 6.16
C ALA A 59 1.74 11.56 6.61
N ASP A 60 1.58 12.50 5.68
CA ASP A 60 0.92 13.78 5.93
C ASP A 60 -0.58 13.67 6.24
N LEU A 61 -1.23 12.57 5.87
CA LEU A 61 -2.64 12.33 6.19
C LEU A 61 -2.86 11.96 7.65
N PHE A 62 -1.86 11.40 8.31
CA PHE A 62 -1.95 10.87 9.68
C PHE A 62 -1.44 11.86 10.75
N GLN A 63 -1.55 13.17 10.46
CA GLN A 63 -1.19 14.19 11.44
C GLN A 63 -2.12 14.15 12.64
N GLY A 64 -1.55 14.00 13.85
CA GLY A 64 -2.30 13.82 15.08
C GLY A 64 -2.52 12.36 15.49
N ASP A 65 -2.11 11.40 14.65
CA ASP A 65 -2.10 9.97 14.94
C ASP A 65 -0.69 9.50 15.35
N ASP A 66 -0.62 8.36 16.04
CA ASP A 66 0.64 7.66 16.30
C ASP A 66 0.96 6.77 15.09
N LEU A 67 1.63 7.37 14.10
CA LEU A 67 1.98 6.72 12.83
C LEU A 67 3.28 5.93 12.95
N VAL A 68 3.20 4.64 12.61
CA VAL A 68 4.35 3.79 12.32
C VAL A 68 4.31 3.40 10.84
N GLY A 69 5.36 3.72 10.08
CA GLY A 69 5.56 3.25 8.72
C GLY A 69 6.59 2.11 8.70
N ALA A 70 6.28 1.02 8.00
CA ALA A 70 7.19 -0.11 7.83
C ALA A 70 7.39 -0.43 6.35
N ASP A 71 8.65 -0.62 5.94
CA ASP A 71 9.04 -1.01 4.58
C ASP A 71 10.35 -1.80 4.60
N VAL A 72 10.52 -2.71 3.66
CA VAL A 72 11.76 -3.50 3.54
C VAL A 72 12.91 -2.67 2.95
N ASN A 73 12.60 -1.62 2.20
CA ASN A 73 13.60 -0.79 1.55
C ASN A 73 14.18 0.26 2.51
N ARG A 74 15.42 0.00 2.96
CA ARG A 74 16.15 0.90 3.87
C ARG A 74 16.27 2.33 3.33
N ARG A 75 16.49 2.52 2.01
CA ARG A 75 16.64 3.87 1.42
C ARG A 75 15.34 4.68 1.54
N TYR A 76 14.19 4.02 1.35
CA TYR A 76 12.88 4.62 1.52
C TYR A 76 12.63 5.02 2.98
N ILE A 77 12.93 4.14 3.91
CA ILE A 77 12.79 4.41 5.34
C ILE A 77 13.71 5.54 5.79
N ASP A 78 14.96 5.56 5.34
CA ASP A 78 15.90 6.65 5.67
C ASP A 78 15.45 7.99 5.10
N HIS A 79 14.80 7.99 3.92
CA HIS A 79 14.16 9.19 3.37
C HIS A 79 12.96 9.63 4.21
N ALA A 80 12.05 8.70 4.53
CA ALA A 80 10.85 8.99 5.32
C ALA A 80 11.21 9.56 6.70
N ARG A 81 12.19 8.98 7.40
CA ARG A 81 12.70 9.47 8.69
C ARG A 81 13.18 10.93 8.65
N ARG A 82 13.76 11.36 7.52
CA ARG A 82 14.27 12.74 7.37
C ARG A 82 13.19 13.74 6.96
N THR A 83 12.13 13.28 6.28
CA THR A 83 11.21 14.18 5.57
C THR A 83 9.77 14.11 6.07
N ARG A 84 9.43 13.11 6.85
CA ARG A 84 8.06 12.85 7.31
C ARG A 84 7.95 12.85 8.83
N LYS A 85 6.75 13.13 9.34
CA LYS A 85 6.42 12.94 10.77
C LYS A 85 5.91 11.53 10.99
N GLY A 86 6.36 10.89 12.06
CA GLY A 86 6.02 9.52 12.43
C GLY A 86 7.26 8.68 12.77
N THR A 87 7.04 7.43 13.12
CA THR A 87 8.11 6.45 13.34
C THR A 87 8.24 5.56 12.12
N PHE A 88 9.43 5.46 11.54
CA PHE A 88 9.64 4.64 10.34
C PHE A 88 10.67 3.55 10.62
N VAL A 89 10.33 2.28 10.30
CA VAL A 89 11.14 1.11 10.60
C VAL A 89 11.39 0.28 9.33
N VAL A 90 12.61 -0.25 9.21
CA VAL A 90 12.89 -1.26 8.19
C VAL A 90 12.34 -2.58 8.71
N GLY A 91 11.48 -3.23 7.94
CA GLY A 91 10.86 -4.49 8.36
C GLY A 91 10.25 -5.25 7.18
N ASP A 92 10.22 -6.57 7.32
CA ASP A 92 9.53 -7.46 6.40
C ASP A 92 8.07 -7.59 6.83
N ALA A 93 7.14 -7.25 5.93
CA ALA A 93 5.72 -7.29 6.20
C ALA A 93 5.21 -8.71 6.54
N ARG A 94 5.93 -9.74 6.11
CA ARG A 94 5.62 -11.16 6.39
C ARG A 94 5.98 -11.59 7.82
N LYS A 95 6.81 -10.79 8.50
CA LYS A 95 7.26 -11.05 9.87
C LYS A 95 7.61 -9.72 10.54
N LEU A 96 6.60 -9.06 11.08
CA LEU A 96 6.78 -7.76 11.73
C LEU A 96 7.39 -7.91 13.13
N GLU A 97 8.47 -7.19 13.38
CA GLU A 97 9.05 -7.06 14.73
C GLU A 97 8.27 -5.99 15.55
N LEU A 98 6.94 -6.10 15.54
CA LEU A 98 6.01 -5.18 16.20
C LEU A 98 5.13 -5.96 17.19
N PRO A 99 4.72 -5.35 18.33
CA PRO A 99 3.90 -6.02 19.33
C PRO A 99 2.51 -6.41 18.81
N ASP A 100 1.95 -7.47 19.40
CA ASP A 100 0.57 -7.89 19.18
C ASP A 100 -0.40 -6.77 19.62
N ARG A 101 -1.52 -6.63 18.91
CA ARG A 101 -2.63 -5.71 19.25
C ARG A 101 -2.15 -4.27 19.49
N ARG A 102 -1.16 -3.84 18.73
CA ARG A 102 -0.54 -2.52 18.87
C ARG A 102 -1.32 -1.44 18.11
N PHE A 103 -1.98 -1.78 16.99
CA PHE A 103 -2.56 -0.83 16.06
C PHE A 103 -4.07 -0.90 16.03
N ASP A 104 -4.70 0.26 15.87
CA ASP A 104 -6.14 0.42 15.70
C ASP A 104 -6.54 0.31 14.23
N GLN A 105 -5.63 0.68 13.33
CA GLN A 105 -5.83 0.60 11.88
C GLN A 105 -4.52 0.41 11.11
N ILE A 106 -4.64 -0.20 9.91
CA ILE A 106 -3.53 -0.44 9.00
C ILE A 106 -3.89 0.10 7.61
N LEU A 107 -2.96 0.80 6.97
CA LEU A 107 -2.96 1.10 5.54
C LEU A 107 -2.02 0.12 4.84
N ILE A 108 -2.46 -0.47 3.74
CA ILE A 108 -1.64 -1.20 2.78
C ILE A 108 -1.90 -0.56 1.42
N PHE A 109 -0.88 -0.03 0.77
CA PHE A 109 -1.00 0.55 -0.56
C PHE A 109 0.12 0.04 -1.47
N GLY A 110 -0.28 -0.68 -2.51
CA GLY A 110 0.66 -1.14 -3.54
C GLY A 110 1.74 -2.10 -3.03
N LEU A 111 1.40 -3.01 -2.11
CA LEU A 111 2.33 -3.95 -1.52
C LEU A 111 2.07 -5.41 -1.96
N LEU A 112 0.80 -5.84 -1.91
CA LEU A 112 0.48 -7.28 -2.03
C LEU A 112 0.65 -7.81 -3.44
N HIS A 113 0.61 -6.93 -4.45
CA HIS A 113 0.85 -7.33 -5.85
C HIS A 113 2.33 -7.64 -6.15
N HIS A 114 3.24 -7.38 -5.21
CA HIS A 114 4.63 -7.83 -5.28
C HIS A 114 4.85 -9.20 -4.62
N LEU A 115 3.84 -9.76 -3.97
CA LEU A 115 3.95 -10.92 -3.12
C LEU A 115 3.19 -12.12 -3.68
N SER A 116 3.76 -13.33 -3.54
CA SER A 116 3.04 -14.58 -3.81
C SER A 116 1.80 -14.71 -2.92
N ASP A 117 0.87 -15.61 -3.25
CA ASP A 117 -0.29 -15.88 -2.39
C ASP A 117 0.12 -16.36 -1.00
N GLN A 118 1.19 -17.13 -0.91
CA GLN A 118 1.73 -17.60 0.38
C GLN A 118 2.24 -16.42 1.22
N ASP A 119 3.03 -15.53 0.62
CA ASP A 119 3.56 -14.33 1.31
C ASP A 119 2.44 -13.36 1.67
N THR A 120 1.46 -13.16 0.77
CA THR A 120 0.27 -12.34 1.03
C THR A 120 -0.50 -12.86 2.25
N ARG A 121 -0.69 -14.18 2.37
CA ARG A 121 -1.31 -14.80 3.56
C ARG A 121 -0.49 -14.55 4.82
N ALA A 122 0.84 -14.62 4.74
CA ALA A 122 1.71 -14.31 5.87
C ALA A 122 1.57 -12.85 6.31
N VAL A 123 1.53 -11.89 5.36
CA VAL A 123 1.28 -10.47 5.64
C VAL A 123 -0.07 -10.25 6.31
N LEU A 124 -1.14 -10.87 5.80
CA LEU A 124 -2.49 -10.72 6.37
C LEU A 124 -2.57 -11.33 7.78
N ALA A 125 -1.87 -12.44 8.03
CA ALA A 125 -1.76 -13.03 9.37
C ALA A 125 -1.04 -12.09 10.35
N GLU A 126 0.05 -11.45 9.93
CA GLU A 126 0.76 -10.44 10.72
C GLU A 126 -0.11 -9.20 10.96
N CYS A 127 -0.84 -8.70 9.95
CA CYS A 127 -1.80 -7.62 10.12
C CYS A 127 -2.82 -7.97 11.20
N LYS A 128 -3.41 -9.17 11.16
CA LYS A 128 -4.37 -9.64 12.16
C LYS A 128 -3.73 -9.74 13.56
N ARG A 129 -2.47 -10.16 13.66
CA ARG A 129 -1.74 -10.26 14.94
C ARG A 129 -1.52 -8.90 15.58
N VAL A 130 -1.06 -7.92 14.79
CA VAL A 130 -0.68 -6.58 15.30
C VAL A 130 -1.88 -5.64 15.49
N LEU A 131 -3.06 -5.96 14.90
CA LEU A 131 -4.30 -5.21 15.09
C LEU A 131 -4.98 -5.54 16.43
N VAL A 132 -5.64 -4.54 17.01
CA VAL A 132 -6.61 -4.77 18.09
C VAL A 132 -7.85 -5.48 17.55
N PRO A 133 -8.59 -6.24 18.39
CA PRO A 133 -9.90 -6.77 17.99
C PRO A 133 -10.83 -5.66 17.50
N GLY A 134 -11.48 -5.85 16.36
CA GLY A 134 -12.31 -4.83 15.70
C GLY A 134 -11.52 -3.73 15.01
N GLY A 135 -10.21 -3.88 14.90
CA GLY A 135 -9.35 -3.01 14.09
C GLY A 135 -9.64 -3.16 12.61
N ARG A 136 -9.19 -2.20 11.80
CA ARG A 136 -9.46 -2.16 10.38
C ARG A 136 -8.21 -2.14 9.53
N ILE A 137 -8.29 -2.73 8.34
CA ILE A 137 -7.26 -2.66 7.31
C ILE A 137 -7.87 -2.01 6.09
N LEU A 138 -7.24 -0.97 5.56
CA LEU A 138 -7.51 -0.47 4.22
C LEU A 138 -6.42 -0.99 3.29
N ALA A 139 -6.78 -1.91 2.41
CA ALA A 139 -5.89 -2.43 1.38
C ALA A 139 -6.28 -1.83 0.02
N ILE A 140 -5.31 -1.23 -0.67
CA ILE A 140 -5.48 -0.63 -2.01
C ILE A 140 -4.38 -1.20 -2.89
N GLU A 141 -4.76 -2.02 -3.89
CA GLU A 141 -3.82 -2.80 -4.68
C GLU A 141 -4.06 -2.63 -6.17
N ASP A 142 -2.98 -2.66 -6.94
CA ASP A 142 -3.05 -2.65 -8.40
C ASP A 142 -3.83 -3.87 -8.91
N ILE A 143 -4.66 -3.62 -9.94
CA ILE A 143 -5.40 -4.63 -10.68
C ILE A 143 -5.15 -4.50 -12.17
N PRO A 144 -5.38 -5.55 -12.97
CA PRO A 144 -5.31 -5.44 -14.42
C PRO A 144 -6.19 -4.31 -14.91
N ALA A 145 -5.70 -3.51 -15.88
CA ALA A 145 -6.41 -2.36 -16.40
C ALA A 145 -7.83 -2.74 -16.86
N VAL A 146 -8.85 -2.13 -16.25
CA VAL A 146 -10.26 -2.44 -16.48
C VAL A 146 -10.74 -1.98 -17.87
N SER A 147 -10.21 -0.86 -18.35
CA SER A 147 -10.61 -0.29 -19.64
C SER A 147 -9.64 -0.68 -20.75
N ARG A 148 -10.14 -1.28 -21.83
CA ARG A 148 -9.37 -1.57 -23.05
C ARG A 148 -8.79 -0.31 -23.72
N LEU A 149 -9.37 0.86 -23.45
CA LEU A 149 -8.90 2.15 -23.98
C LEU A 149 -7.76 2.76 -23.16
N ASN A 150 -7.43 2.19 -22.00
CA ASN A 150 -6.34 2.63 -21.15
C ASN A 150 -4.99 2.06 -21.65
N LEU A 151 -4.58 2.47 -22.87
CA LEU A 151 -3.35 1.97 -23.49
C LEU A 151 -2.11 2.26 -22.65
N LEU A 152 -2.07 3.42 -21.97
CA LEU A 152 -0.95 3.79 -21.12
C LEU A 152 -0.92 2.95 -19.83
N GLY A 153 -2.08 2.65 -19.23
CA GLY A 153 -2.18 1.73 -18.10
C GLY A 153 -1.71 0.31 -18.49
N HIS A 154 -2.12 -0.20 -19.65
CA HIS A 154 -1.65 -1.49 -20.15
C HIS A 154 -0.12 -1.50 -20.37
N LEU A 155 0.43 -0.41 -20.92
CA LEU A 155 1.88 -0.30 -21.11
C LEU A 155 2.62 -0.26 -19.77
N LEU A 156 2.14 0.49 -18.80
CA LEU A 156 2.74 0.55 -17.46
C LEU A 156 2.69 -0.82 -16.78
N HIS A 157 1.57 -1.51 -16.81
CA HIS A 157 1.46 -2.88 -16.28
C HIS A 157 2.45 -3.87 -16.93
N SER A 158 2.78 -3.69 -18.21
CA SER A 158 3.77 -4.54 -18.88
C SER A 158 5.21 -4.28 -18.43
N VAL A 159 5.43 -3.18 -17.72
CA VAL A 159 6.76 -2.69 -17.29
C VAL A 159 6.90 -2.64 -15.77
N GLU A 160 5.79 -2.56 -15.05
CA GLU A 160 5.79 -2.63 -13.59
C GLU A 160 6.23 -4.01 -13.11
N ASN A 161 7.11 -4.01 -12.11
CA ASN A 161 7.65 -5.22 -11.49
C ASN A 161 6.66 -5.91 -10.53
N GLY A 162 5.37 -5.70 -10.69
CA GLY A 162 4.31 -6.40 -9.95
C GLY A 162 4.17 -7.83 -10.49
N GLU A 163 4.93 -8.78 -9.94
CA GLU A 163 4.92 -10.18 -10.40
C GLU A 163 3.59 -10.90 -10.12
N HIS A 164 2.76 -10.33 -9.23
CA HIS A 164 1.54 -10.96 -8.72
C HIS A 164 0.33 -10.03 -8.73
N ILE A 165 0.16 -9.22 -9.80
CA ILE A 165 -1.06 -8.42 -9.98
C ILE A 165 -2.24 -9.39 -10.18
N ARG A 166 -3.26 -9.29 -9.31
CA ARG A 166 -4.37 -10.24 -9.24
C ARG A 166 -5.68 -9.65 -9.74
N PRO A 167 -6.57 -10.48 -10.30
CA PRO A 167 -7.99 -10.13 -10.43
C PRO A 167 -8.63 -9.87 -9.05
N ILE A 168 -9.67 -9.06 -9.02
CA ILE A 168 -10.39 -8.67 -7.79
C ILE A 168 -10.84 -9.89 -6.97
N GLU A 169 -11.34 -10.93 -7.64
CA GLU A 169 -11.84 -12.15 -6.98
C GLU A 169 -10.75 -12.91 -6.22
N ASP A 170 -9.50 -12.81 -6.66
CA ASP A 170 -8.38 -13.44 -5.97
C ASP A 170 -8.01 -12.66 -4.70
N TYR A 171 -8.04 -11.32 -4.74
CA TYR A 171 -7.91 -10.49 -3.54
C TYR A 171 -9.03 -10.76 -2.54
N ARG A 172 -10.30 -10.82 -3.00
CA ARG A 172 -11.45 -11.13 -2.14
C ARG A 172 -11.29 -12.48 -1.42
N ARG A 173 -10.83 -13.52 -2.15
CA ARG A 173 -10.56 -14.84 -1.55
C ARG A 173 -9.46 -14.80 -0.50
N LEU A 174 -8.37 -14.09 -0.78
CA LEU A 174 -7.27 -13.94 0.17
C LEU A 174 -7.69 -13.20 1.45
N TYR A 175 -8.50 -12.15 1.33
CA TYR A 175 -8.95 -11.34 2.46
C TYR A 175 -9.95 -12.08 3.35
N ALA A 176 -10.85 -12.87 2.75
CA ALA A 176 -11.93 -13.57 3.46
C ALA A 176 -11.46 -14.52 4.56
N ASP A 177 -10.24 -15.06 4.46
CA ASP A 177 -9.65 -15.95 5.46
C ASP A 177 -9.23 -15.18 6.75
N TYR A 178 -9.08 -13.85 6.67
CA TYR A 178 -8.46 -13.03 7.74
C TYR A 178 -9.40 -11.99 8.34
N ALA A 179 -10.31 -11.43 7.53
CA ALA A 179 -11.18 -10.35 7.94
C ALA A 179 -12.45 -10.29 7.08
N ARG A 180 -13.49 -9.65 7.60
CA ARG A 180 -14.71 -9.36 6.85
C ARG A 180 -14.51 -8.13 5.97
N ILE A 181 -14.83 -8.23 4.69
CA ILE A 181 -14.87 -7.07 3.79
C ILE A 181 -16.10 -6.24 4.15
N GLU A 182 -15.90 -5.03 4.66
CA GLU A 182 -16.96 -4.08 4.99
C GLU A 182 -17.39 -3.28 3.77
N ARG A 183 -16.41 -2.90 2.94
CA ARG A 183 -16.60 -2.18 1.68
C ARG A 183 -15.50 -2.55 0.72
N ASP A 184 -15.83 -2.63 -0.56
CA ASP A 184 -14.84 -2.69 -1.62
C ASP A 184 -15.29 -1.94 -2.87
N GLU A 185 -14.34 -1.49 -3.68
CA GLU A 185 -14.60 -0.77 -4.93
C GLU A 185 -13.38 -0.81 -5.86
N VAL A 186 -13.65 -0.55 -7.12
CA VAL A 186 -12.61 -0.23 -8.10
C VAL A 186 -12.50 1.28 -8.24
N LEU A 187 -11.28 1.80 -8.19
CA LEU A 187 -11.02 3.22 -8.39
C LEU A 187 -9.90 3.42 -9.41
N ARG A 188 -9.90 4.59 -10.05
CA ARG A 188 -8.82 5.01 -10.93
C ARG A 188 -8.07 6.18 -10.32
N SER A 189 -6.74 6.06 -10.28
CA SER A 189 -5.82 7.13 -9.92
C SER A 189 -4.90 7.41 -11.11
N GLY A 190 -5.12 8.54 -11.80
CA GLY A 190 -4.42 8.82 -13.04
C GLY A 190 -4.62 7.74 -14.09
N VAL A 191 -3.54 7.04 -14.43
CA VAL A 191 -3.55 5.97 -15.46
C VAL A 191 -3.67 4.55 -14.87
N CYS A 192 -3.60 4.41 -13.54
CA CYS A 192 -3.64 3.13 -12.83
C CYS A 192 -5.05 2.82 -12.33
N ASP A 193 -5.46 1.56 -12.43
CA ASP A 193 -6.71 1.05 -11.87
C ASP A 193 -6.39 0.24 -10.60
N TYR A 194 -7.13 0.49 -9.51
CA TYR A 194 -6.92 -0.11 -8.20
C TYR A 194 -8.18 -0.80 -7.70
N TYR A 195 -7.97 -1.84 -6.92
CA TYR A 195 -8.98 -2.42 -6.06
C TYR A 195 -8.73 -1.97 -4.62
N SER A 196 -9.72 -1.32 -4.02
CA SER A 196 -9.70 -0.90 -2.63
C SER A 196 -10.65 -1.76 -1.81
N ALA A 197 -10.19 -2.26 -0.67
CA ALA A 197 -10.99 -3.02 0.27
C ALA A 197 -10.77 -2.54 1.71
N LEU A 198 -11.86 -2.17 2.38
CA LEU A 198 -11.89 -1.94 3.82
C LEU A 198 -12.26 -3.24 4.53
N LEU A 199 -11.34 -3.74 5.34
CA LEU A 199 -11.46 -4.99 6.07
C LEU A 199 -11.59 -4.70 7.57
N VAL A 200 -12.41 -5.51 8.27
CA VAL A 200 -12.59 -5.44 9.73
C VAL A 200 -12.34 -6.82 10.33
N THR A 201 -11.44 -6.87 11.33
CA THR A 201 -11.05 -8.11 12.02
C THR A 201 -11.95 -8.44 13.20
#